data_a4063f6851f022e8aa15f6bfee006b78
#
_entry.id   a4063f6851f022e8aa15f6bfee006b78
#
_cell.length_a   1.000
_cell.length_b   1.000
_cell.length_c   1.000
_cell.angle_alpha   90.00
_cell.angle_beta   90.00
_cell.angle_gamma   90.00
#
_symmetry.space_group_name_H-M   'P 1'
#
loop_
_entity.id
_entity.type
_entity.pdbx_description
1 polymer ?
#
loop_
_entity_poly.entity_id
_entity_poly.type
_entity_poly.pdbx_seq_one_letter_code
_entity_poly.pdbx_strand_id
1 'polypeptide(L)'
;NDNKKFKIKSIQKKLDVAPLKKETINFLNWFAEYNLIPKGMALKLVLLSSNAIEKMEKKIYEPYNNKIKKNSFKLSINQIKSLEKMSYSNQKFRVHVLQGTTGSGKTLVYFEALKSLIEKGFQSLILLPEIGLTSQFEQKFSEYFGFNPAIWHSGISKKKKEIIWSGISCGEIKVVIGARSSLFLPFKKLGIIIVDEEHDQSFKQDEGVTYNARDMAISRASFENIPVNLITAVPSIETFENIKKGKYEVSRLSERYRNAALPNYEIINLNNTKLEKQSWLSAKIIEKVNLHLEKKDQVLFFLNRRGFSPNALCNKCFSSFTCPNCTINLVYHKNKNNLICHYCGFKSQLKRNCKKGDNCEFVFSGPGVERISEEVKRKFPGKKIDIFSSDTMNKKDSKEKIRKIINNEIQILVGTQLISKGFHFPHLNCIVVVDIDLSSHGHDLRGAEKNLQLYHQLAGR
;
A
#
# COMPACT_ATOMS: atom_id res chain seq x y z
N ASN A 1 1.65 -18.59 43.11
CA ASN A 1 0.22 -18.57 43.54
C ASN A 1 -0.20 -17.19 44.04
N ASP A 2 -0.18 -16.19 43.18
CA ASP A 2 -0.78 -14.89 43.48
C ASP A 2 -2.14 -14.79 42.79
N ASN A 3 -3.19 -15.16 43.54
CA ASN A 3 -4.56 -14.87 43.23
C ASN A 3 -4.80 -13.35 43.34
N LYS A 4 -4.42 -12.58 42.31
CA LYS A 4 -4.90 -11.23 42.16
C LYS A 4 -6.39 -11.29 41.90
N LYS A 5 -7.21 -11.13 42.94
CA LYS A 5 -8.66 -10.96 42.88
C LYS A 5 -8.93 -9.72 42.04
N PHE A 6 -9.26 -9.90 40.75
CA PHE A 6 -9.75 -8.80 39.90
C PHE A 6 -11.06 -8.27 40.51
N LYS A 7 -11.05 -7.01 40.94
CA LYS A 7 -12.24 -6.34 41.44
C LYS A 7 -13.19 -6.09 40.26
N ILE A 8 -14.26 -6.87 40.17
CA ILE A 8 -15.30 -6.68 39.15
C ILE A 8 -15.94 -5.32 39.41
N LYS A 9 -15.88 -4.41 38.46
CA LYS A 9 -16.53 -3.11 38.53
C LYS A 9 -17.97 -3.25 38.06
N SER A 10 -18.92 -2.66 38.80
CA SER A 10 -20.32 -2.57 38.43
C SER A 10 -20.49 -1.69 37.16
N ILE A 11 -21.57 -1.96 36.42
CA ILE A 11 -21.98 -1.10 35.29
C ILE A 11 -22.42 0.25 35.89
N GLN A 12 -21.74 1.31 35.50
CA GLN A 12 -21.99 2.66 36.02
C GLN A 12 -23.18 3.34 35.34
N LYS A 13 -23.32 3.16 34.02
CA LYS A 13 -24.33 3.85 33.22
C LYS A 13 -24.62 3.09 31.92
N LYS A 14 -25.87 3.02 31.53
CA LYS A 14 -26.29 2.67 30.17
C LYS A 14 -26.21 3.94 29.30
N LEU A 15 -25.50 3.90 28.22
CA LEU A 15 -25.40 5.03 27.27
C LEU A 15 -26.62 5.03 26.34
N ASP A 16 -27.14 6.22 26.04
CA ASP A 16 -28.22 6.40 25.06
C ASP A 16 -27.67 6.47 23.64
N VAL A 17 -27.21 5.32 23.17
CA VAL A 17 -26.63 5.16 21.82
C VAL A 17 -27.17 3.87 21.19
N ALA A 18 -27.31 3.89 19.87
CA ALA A 18 -27.74 2.68 19.17
C ALA A 18 -26.76 1.52 19.44
N PRO A 19 -27.26 0.33 19.76
CA PRO A 19 -26.41 -0.83 20.00
C PRO A 19 -25.65 -1.20 18.71
N LEU A 20 -24.49 -1.83 18.89
CA LEU A 20 -23.81 -2.45 17.77
C LEU A 20 -24.69 -3.54 17.17
N LYS A 21 -24.67 -3.68 15.85
CA LYS A 21 -25.40 -4.74 15.16
C LYS A 21 -24.95 -6.11 15.64
N LYS A 22 -25.87 -7.07 15.63
CA LYS A 22 -25.61 -8.47 15.99
C LYS A 22 -24.50 -9.07 15.10
N GLU A 23 -24.51 -8.78 13.82
CA GLU A 23 -23.52 -9.23 12.84
C GLU A 23 -22.12 -8.71 13.18
N THR A 24 -22.01 -7.43 13.54
CA THR A 24 -20.74 -6.82 13.99
C THR A 24 -20.25 -7.47 15.29
N ILE A 25 -21.14 -7.72 16.26
CA ILE A 25 -20.79 -8.41 17.52
C ILE A 25 -20.32 -9.83 17.26
N ASN A 26 -21.00 -10.57 16.38
CA ASN A 26 -20.62 -11.92 15.99
C ASN A 26 -19.24 -11.94 15.31
N PHE A 27 -19.01 -11.01 14.40
CA PHE A 27 -17.69 -10.83 13.78
C PHE A 27 -16.60 -10.57 14.82
N LEU A 28 -16.83 -9.68 15.78
CA LEU A 28 -15.85 -9.36 16.82
C LEU A 28 -15.56 -10.54 17.76
N ASN A 29 -16.58 -11.32 18.11
CA ASN A 29 -16.40 -12.52 18.91
C ASN A 29 -15.55 -13.55 18.16
N TRP A 30 -15.89 -13.82 16.91
CA TRP A 30 -15.12 -14.70 16.03
C TRP A 30 -13.69 -14.18 15.84
N PHE A 31 -13.50 -12.87 15.59
CA PHE A 31 -12.19 -12.25 15.44
C PHE A 31 -11.32 -12.43 16.69
N ALA A 32 -11.91 -12.29 17.87
CA ALA A 32 -11.21 -12.50 19.13
C ALA A 32 -10.76 -13.96 19.30
N GLU A 33 -11.62 -14.91 18.98
CA GLU A 33 -11.32 -16.35 19.04
C GLU A 33 -10.28 -16.75 18.00
N TYR A 34 -10.43 -16.30 16.74
CA TYR A 34 -9.50 -16.60 15.65
C TYR A 34 -8.08 -16.06 15.90
N ASN A 35 -7.96 -14.86 16.48
CA ASN A 35 -6.66 -14.25 16.77
C ASN A 35 -6.16 -14.54 18.20
N LEU A 36 -6.83 -15.40 18.96
CA LEU A 36 -6.48 -15.78 20.33
C LEU A 36 -6.30 -14.59 21.29
N ILE A 37 -7.17 -13.58 21.17
CA ILE A 37 -7.14 -12.37 21.99
C ILE A 37 -8.38 -12.24 22.88
N PRO A 38 -8.29 -11.53 24.02
CA PRO A 38 -9.44 -11.25 24.84
C PRO A 38 -10.53 -10.46 24.07
N LYS A 39 -11.80 -10.81 24.25
CA LYS A 39 -12.95 -10.12 23.60
C LYS A 39 -12.94 -8.61 23.82
N GLY A 40 -12.50 -8.14 24.99
CA GLY A 40 -12.34 -6.71 25.27
C GLY A 40 -11.30 -6.01 24.39
N MET A 41 -10.27 -6.71 23.91
CA MET A 41 -9.32 -6.14 22.94
C MET A 41 -9.94 -5.99 21.55
N ALA A 42 -10.73 -6.97 21.11
CA ALA A 42 -11.47 -6.86 19.85
C ALA A 42 -12.50 -5.71 19.91
N LEU A 43 -13.21 -5.56 21.04
CA LEU A 43 -14.15 -4.48 21.24
C LEU A 43 -13.50 -3.09 21.19
N LYS A 44 -12.27 -2.93 21.70
CA LYS A 44 -11.51 -1.67 21.61
C LYS A 44 -11.21 -1.23 20.19
N LEU A 45 -11.19 -2.14 19.21
CA LEU A 45 -10.98 -1.79 17.80
C LEU A 45 -12.20 -1.05 17.20
N VAL A 46 -13.38 -1.31 17.73
CA VAL A 46 -14.65 -0.68 17.30
C VAL A 46 -14.93 0.59 18.08
N LEU A 47 -14.75 0.54 19.41
CA LEU A 47 -15.10 1.64 20.30
C LEU A 47 -14.02 2.72 20.29
N LEU A 48 -14.45 3.94 20.08
CA LEU A 48 -13.66 5.13 20.37
C LEU A 48 -13.77 5.50 21.86
N SER A 49 -13.14 6.62 22.24
CA SER A 49 -13.23 7.16 23.59
C SER A 49 -14.69 7.41 24.02
N SER A 50 -14.99 7.32 25.32
CA SER A 50 -16.30 7.58 25.89
C SER A 50 -16.94 8.89 25.38
N ASN A 51 -16.13 9.95 25.24
CA ASN A 51 -16.59 11.25 24.71
C ASN A 51 -17.17 11.16 23.28
N ALA A 52 -16.69 10.23 22.45
CA ALA A 52 -17.22 10.06 21.11
C ALA A 52 -18.61 9.44 21.12
N ILE A 53 -18.86 8.60 22.11
CA ILE A 53 -20.10 7.86 22.28
C ILE A 53 -21.13 8.72 23.01
N GLU A 54 -20.73 9.46 24.04
CA GLU A 54 -21.63 10.26 24.87
C GLU A 54 -22.11 11.57 24.24
N LYS A 55 -21.31 12.16 23.35
CA LYS A 55 -21.59 13.47 22.70
C LYS A 55 -21.93 13.31 21.21
N MET A 56 -22.87 12.44 20.88
CA MET A 56 -23.34 12.28 19.51
C MET A 56 -24.16 13.48 19.00
N GLU A 57 -24.65 14.31 19.90
CA GLU A 57 -25.47 15.48 19.57
C GLU A 57 -24.67 16.55 18.84
N LYS A 58 -25.16 16.97 17.68
CA LYS A 58 -24.64 18.09 16.86
C LYS A 58 -23.29 17.89 16.15
N LYS A 59 -23.11 16.77 15.46
CA LYS A 59 -21.93 16.63 14.56
C LYS A 59 -22.31 17.03 13.15
N ILE A 60 -21.55 17.96 12.59
CA ILE A 60 -21.74 18.47 11.23
C ILE A 60 -21.16 17.48 10.23
N TYR A 61 -22.03 16.87 9.43
CA TYR A 61 -21.63 15.94 8.35
C TYR A 61 -21.66 16.58 6.97
N GLU A 62 -21.84 17.89 6.89
CA GLU A 62 -21.89 18.66 5.61
C GLU A 62 -20.75 18.31 4.62
N PRO A 63 -19.50 18.09 5.09
CA PRO A 63 -18.43 17.69 4.17
C PRO A 63 -18.68 16.36 3.45
N TYR A 64 -19.63 15.56 3.94
CA TYR A 64 -19.95 14.22 3.44
C TYR A 64 -21.33 14.19 2.74
N ASN A 65 -21.69 15.28 2.05
CA ASN A 65 -22.93 15.34 1.27
C ASN A 65 -22.93 14.28 0.18
N ASN A 66 -23.91 13.37 0.24
CA ASN A 66 -23.95 12.17 -0.60
C ASN A 66 -24.74 12.35 -1.91
N LYS A 67 -24.92 13.59 -2.38
CA LYS A 67 -25.55 13.86 -3.69
C LYS A 67 -24.59 13.46 -4.81
N ILE A 68 -24.94 12.39 -5.51
CA ILE A 68 -24.12 11.85 -6.58
C ILE A 68 -24.25 12.71 -7.83
N LYS A 69 -23.10 13.09 -8.40
CA LYS A 69 -23.02 13.79 -9.69
C LYS A 69 -23.42 12.83 -10.82
N LYS A 70 -24.25 13.30 -11.75
CA LYS A 70 -24.53 12.55 -12.97
C LYS A 70 -23.30 12.61 -13.88
N ASN A 71 -22.56 11.53 -13.97
CA ASN A 71 -21.40 11.40 -14.86
C ASN A 71 -21.75 10.45 -16.01
N SER A 72 -21.27 10.79 -17.22
CA SER A 72 -21.45 10.00 -18.45
C SER A 72 -20.16 9.26 -18.84
N PHE A 73 -19.57 8.49 -17.93
CA PHE A 73 -18.47 7.63 -18.32
C PHE A 73 -19.01 6.41 -19.06
N LYS A 74 -18.48 6.16 -20.26
CA LYS A 74 -18.80 4.94 -21.02
C LYS A 74 -17.87 3.81 -20.59
N LEU A 75 -18.43 2.79 -20.00
CA LEU A 75 -17.71 1.55 -19.69
C LEU A 75 -17.53 0.72 -20.96
N SER A 76 -16.41 -0.01 -21.06
CA SER A 76 -16.21 -1.02 -22.09
C SER A 76 -17.09 -2.26 -21.81
N ILE A 77 -17.29 -3.10 -22.81
CA ILE A 77 -18.08 -4.34 -22.68
C ILE A 77 -17.53 -5.22 -21.55
N ASN A 78 -16.20 -5.36 -21.45
CA ASN A 78 -15.57 -6.15 -20.39
C ASN A 78 -15.75 -5.52 -19.00
N GLN A 79 -15.76 -4.19 -18.91
CA GLN A 79 -16.05 -3.47 -17.65
C GLN A 79 -17.52 -3.63 -17.25
N ILE A 80 -18.47 -3.59 -18.20
CA ILE A 80 -19.90 -3.83 -17.92
C ILE A 80 -20.11 -5.26 -17.41
N LYS A 81 -19.56 -6.27 -18.07
CA LYS A 81 -19.65 -7.67 -17.61
C LYS A 81 -19.04 -7.85 -16.21
N SER A 82 -17.95 -7.13 -15.91
CA SER A 82 -17.33 -7.18 -14.58
C SER A 82 -18.21 -6.47 -13.54
N LEU A 83 -18.81 -5.33 -13.89
CA LEU A 83 -19.74 -4.60 -13.04
C LEU A 83 -20.97 -5.45 -12.69
N GLU A 84 -21.56 -6.15 -13.65
CA GLU A 84 -22.68 -7.07 -13.44
C GLU A 84 -22.34 -8.13 -12.39
N LYS A 85 -21.13 -8.69 -12.43
CA LYS A 85 -20.66 -9.65 -11.42
C LYS A 85 -20.37 -9.03 -10.05
N MET A 86 -19.98 -7.76 -10.00
CA MET A 86 -19.73 -7.02 -8.76
C MET A 86 -21.00 -6.50 -8.10
N SER A 87 -21.99 -6.11 -8.92
CA SER A 87 -23.22 -5.43 -8.52
C SER A 87 -24.36 -6.44 -8.41
N TYR A 88 -24.43 -7.17 -7.30
CA TYR A 88 -25.49 -8.15 -7.14
C TYR A 88 -26.75 -7.55 -6.56
N SER A 89 -27.86 -7.79 -7.23
CA SER A 89 -29.20 -7.40 -6.80
C SER A 89 -29.62 -8.04 -5.46
N ASN A 90 -29.01 -9.16 -5.06
CA ASN A 90 -29.44 -9.98 -3.93
C ASN A 90 -28.59 -9.86 -2.67
N GLN A 91 -27.60 -8.96 -2.61
CA GLN A 91 -26.80 -8.65 -1.42
C GLN A 91 -26.40 -9.88 -0.56
N LYS A 92 -26.05 -11.00 -1.19
CA LYS A 92 -25.56 -12.18 -0.49
C LYS A 92 -24.04 -12.15 -0.41
N PHE A 93 -23.51 -12.77 0.62
CA PHE A 93 -22.06 -12.94 0.76
C PHE A 93 -21.47 -13.65 -0.46
N ARG A 94 -20.47 -13.03 -1.04
CA ARG A 94 -19.72 -13.54 -2.18
C ARG A 94 -18.35 -12.84 -2.22
N VAL A 95 -17.34 -13.59 -2.60
CA VAL A 95 -16.00 -13.03 -2.86
C VAL A 95 -15.80 -12.97 -4.37
N HIS A 96 -15.60 -11.77 -4.89
CA HIS A 96 -15.32 -11.55 -6.29
C HIS A 96 -13.96 -10.87 -6.47
N VAL A 97 -13.14 -11.34 -7.39
CA VAL A 97 -11.82 -10.78 -7.71
C VAL A 97 -11.91 -10.05 -9.04
N LEU A 98 -11.63 -8.75 -9.03
CA LEU A 98 -11.45 -7.95 -10.24
C LEU A 98 -9.97 -7.87 -10.55
N GLN A 99 -9.51 -8.71 -11.45
CA GLN A 99 -8.12 -8.72 -11.91
C GLN A 99 -7.97 -7.86 -13.18
N GLY A 100 -6.96 -6.99 -13.21
CA GLY A 100 -6.67 -6.21 -14.41
C GLY A 100 -5.37 -5.45 -14.29
N THR A 101 -4.70 -5.21 -15.40
CA THR A 101 -3.46 -4.44 -15.44
C THR A 101 -3.68 -3.02 -14.91
N THR A 102 -2.60 -2.35 -14.50
CA THR A 102 -2.68 -0.92 -14.15
C THR A 102 -3.16 -0.13 -15.36
N GLY A 103 -4.15 0.76 -15.17
CA GLY A 103 -4.76 1.52 -16.26
C GLY A 103 -5.91 0.80 -16.98
N SER A 104 -6.33 -0.42 -16.58
CA SER A 104 -7.49 -1.11 -17.16
C SER A 104 -8.86 -0.56 -16.70
N GLY A 105 -8.86 0.45 -15.83
CA GLY A 105 -10.09 1.07 -15.34
C GLY A 105 -10.78 0.34 -14.18
N LYS A 106 -10.08 -0.53 -13.45
CA LYS A 106 -10.61 -1.22 -12.25
C LYS A 106 -11.34 -0.29 -11.29
N THR A 107 -10.73 0.87 -11.00
CA THR A 107 -11.31 1.89 -10.12
C THR A 107 -12.67 2.39 -10.63
N LEU A 108 -12.81 2.60 -11.93
CA LEU A 108 -14.06 3.05 -12.53
C LEU A 108 -15.17 2.00 -12.37
N VAL A 109 -14.83 0.73 -12.56
CA VAL A 109 -15.79 -0.38 -12.43
C VAL A 109 -16.33 -0.45 -10.99
N TYR A 110 -15.48 -0.42 -9.99
CA TYR A 110 -16.00 -0.47 -8.62
C TYR A 110 -16.64 0.85 -8.16
N PHE A 111 -16.28 2.01 -8.72
CA PHE A 111 -17.01 3.25 -8.47
C PHE A 111 -18.44 3.18 -8.98
N GLU A 112 -18.68 2.59 -10.15
CA GLU A 112 -20.05 2.35 -10.65
C GLU A 112 -20.83 1.37 -9.76
N ALA A 113 -20.17 0.31 -9.26
CA ALA A 113 -20.79 -0.60 -8.30
C ALA A 113 -21.20 0.12 -7.00
N LEU A 114 -20.35 0.98 -6.47
CA LEU A 114 -20.63 1.78 -5.28
C LEU A 114 -21.79 2.76 -5.48
N LYS A 115 -21.84 3.39 -6.66
CA LYS A 115 -22.89 4.37 -6.99
C LYS A 115 -24.29 3.79 -6.82
N SER A 116 -24.54 2.63 -7.40
CA SER A 116 -25.83 1.92 -7.27
C SER A 116 -26.20 1.63 -5.81
N LEU A 117 -25.23 1.28 -4.96
CA LEU A 117 -25.47 0.99 -3.54
C LEU A 117 -25.71 2.25 -2.71
N ILE A 118 -24.99 3.33 -2.99
CA ILE A 118 -25.17 4.61 -2.31
C ILE A 118 -26.58 5.16 -2.61
N GLU A 119 -27.04 5.09 -3.87
CA GLU A 119 -28.39 5.51 -4.27
C GLU A 119 -29.49 4.72 -3.54
N LYS A 120 -29.23 3.44 -3.22
CA LYS A 120 -30.11 2.61 -2.38
C LYS A 120 -29.97 2.85 -0.88
N GLY A 121 -29.15 3.83 -0.48
CA GLY A 121 -28.94 4.24 0.91
C GLY A 121 -27.99 3.35 1.71
N PHE A 122 -27.26 2.42 1.08
CA PHE A 122 -26.23 1.59 1.74
C PHE A 122 -24.95 2.38 1.98
N GLN A 123 -24.17 1.89 2.93
CA GLN A 123 -22.81 2.36 3.21
C GLN A 123 -21.78 1.43 2.55
N SER A 124 -20.65 1.99 2.19
CA SER A 124 -19.58 1.28 1.49
C SER A 124 -18.24 1.51 2.16
N LEU A 125 -17.43 0.46 2.25
CA LEU A 125 -16.07 0.52 2.75
C LEU A 125 -15.09 0.20 1.63
N ILE A 126 -14.16 1.12 1.38
CA ILE A 126 -13.00 0.89 0.50
C ILE A 126 -11.76 0.81 1.37
N LEU A 127 -11.15 -0.36 1.41
CA LEU A 127 -9.84 -0.58 2.03
C LEU A 127 -8.76 -0.30 1.02
N LEU A 128 -7.85 0.62 1.36
CA LEU A 128 -6.64 0.91 0.60
C LEU A 128 -5.40 0.63 1.45
N PRO A 129 -4.27 0.26 0.83
CA PRO A 129 -2.97 0.35 1.48
C PRO A 129 -2.74 1.76 2.05
N GLU A 130 -2.06 1.90 3.18
CA GLU A 130 -1.84 3.23 3.80
C GLU A 130 -1.24 4.26 2.84
N ILE A 131 -0.37 3.81 1.94
CA ILE A 131 0.25 4.63 0.88
C ILE A 131 -0.76 4.97 -0.22
N GLY A 132 -1.78 4.14 -0.42
CA GLY A 132 -2.87 4.36 -1.40
C GLY A 132 -3.85 5.46 -0.99
N LEU A 133 -3.86 5.87 0.28
CA LEU A 133 -4.66 6.98 0.82
C LEU A 133 -4.03 8.34 0.42
N THR A 134 -3.89 8.57 -0.87
CA THR A 134 -3.29 9.80 -1.42
C THR A 134 -4.35 10.84 -1.73
N SER A 135 -3.93 12.11 -1.71
CA SER A 135 -4.78 13.22 -2.16
C SER A 135 -5.28 13.04 -3.61
N GLN A 136 -4.52 12.35 -4.45
CA GLN A 136 -4.93 12.04 -5.83
C GLN A 136 -6.13 11.07 -5.86
N PHE A 137 -6.17 10.09 -4.98
CA PHE A 137 -7.31 9.17 -4.90
C PHE A 137 -8.56 9.86 -4.35
N GLU A 138 -8.41 10.69 -3.31
CA GLU A 138 -9.49 11.52 -2.78
C GLU A 138 -10.06 12.44 -3.86
N GLN A 139 -9.20 13.14 -4.61
CA GLN A 139 -9.59 14.01 -5.70
C GLN A 139 -10.35 13.24 -6.78
N LYS A 140 -9.82 12.10 -7.24
CA LYS A 140 -10.46 11.25 -8.24
C LYS A 140 -11.85 10.77 -7.78
N PHE A 141 -11.97 10.41 -6.50
CA PHE A 141 -13.26 10.04 -5.92
C PHE A 141 -14.24 11.22 -5.93
N SER A 142 -13.79 12.38 -5.46
CA SER A 142 -14.63 13.60 -5.36
C SER A 142 -15.05 14.11 -6.75
N GLU A 143 -14.17 14.05 -7.73
CA GLU A 143 -14.49 14.38 -9.12
C GLU A 143 -15.57 13.45 -9.71
N TYR A 144 -15.48 12.16 -9.37
CA TYR A 144 -16.40 11.15 -9.87
C TYR A 144 -17.78 11.25 -9.19
N PHE A 145 -17.81 11.29 -7.86
CA PHE A 145 -19.07 11.24 -7.11
C PHE A 145 -19.70 12.62 -6.86
N GLY A 146 -18.90 13.69 -6.88
CA GLY A 146 -19.36 15.05 -6.55
C GLY A 146 -19.40 15.37 -5.06
N PHE A 147 -18.92 14.46 -4.21
CA PHE A 147 -18.80 14.65 -2.76
C PHE A 147 -17.52 14.02 -2.22
N ASN A 148 -17.08 14.44 -1.03
CA ASN A 148 -15.89 13.92 -0.40
C ASN A 148 -16.17 12.63 0.39
N PRO A 149 -15.33 11.60 0.29
CA PRO A 149 -15.42 10.41 1.13
C PRO A 149 -14.92 10.69 2.54
N ALA A 150 -15.34 9.91 3.51
CA ALA A 150 -14.74 9.93 4.84
C ALA A 150 -13.42 9.14 4.81
N ILE A 151 -12.31 9.81 5.14
CA ILE A 151 -10.98 9.19 5.16
C ILE A 151 -10.64 8.74 6.57
N TRP A 152 -10.27 7.45 6.72
CA TRP A 152 -9.95 6.84 8.00
C TRP A 152 -8.57 6.19 8.02
N HIS A 153 -7.65 6.79 8.80
CA HIS A 153 -6.30 6.24 9.04
C HIS A 153 -5.73 6.72 10.39
N SER A 154 -4.57 6.20 10.77
CA SER A 154 -3.92 6.52 12.04
C SER A 154 -3.64 8.01 12.23
N GLY A 155 -3.28 8.72 11.17
CA GLY A 155 -2.84 10.12 11.18
C GLY A 155 -3.94 11.19 11.24
N ILE A 156 -5.24 10.86 11.22
CA ILE A 156 -6.30 11.85 11.39
C ILE A 156 -6.50 12.23 12.85
N SER A 157 -6.89 13.49 13.10
CA SER A 157 -7.10 14.00 14.46
C SER A 157 -8.21 13.26 15.20
N LYS A 158 -8.13 13.23 16.53
CA LYS A 158 -9.13 12.60 17.39
C LYS A 158 -10.52 13.15 17.11
N LYS A 159 -10.68 14.47 17.01
CA LYS A 159 -11.95 15.13 16.71
C LYS A 159 -12.55 14.66 15.38
N LYS A 160 -11.72 14.54 14.32
CA LYS A 160 -12.16 14.05 13.01
C LYS A 160 -12.57 12.56 13.09
N LYS A 161 -11.84 11.74 13.84
CA LYS A 161 -12.22 10.34 14.11
C LYS A 161 -13.59 10.22 14.77
N GLU A 162 -13.85 11.05 15.79
CA GLU A 162 -15.14 11.07 16.49
C GLU A 162 -16.31 11.45 15.57
N ILE A 163 -16.13 12.47 14.73
CA ILE A 163 -17.12 12.89 13.72
C ILE A 163 -17.42 11.76 12.74
N ILE A 164 -16.37 11.16 12.16
CA ILE A 164 -16.52 10.09 11.17
C ILE A 164 -17.19 8.87 11.81
N TRP A 165 -16.72 8.44 12.97
CA TRP A 165 -17.28 7.28 13.68
C TRP A 165 -18.78 7.44 13.95
N SER A 166 -19.17 8.61 14.45
CA SER A 166 -20.56 8.94 14.72
C SER A 166 -21.40 8.97 13.44
N GLY A 167 -20.90 9.61 12.36
CA GLY A 167 -21.60 9.67 11.08
C GLY A 167 -21.76 8.31 10.40
N ILE A 168 -20.84 7.38 10.66
CA ILE A 168 -20.95 6.00 10.19
C ILE A 168 -22.00 5.25 11.00
N SER A 169 -21.98 5.38 12.35
CA SER A 169 -22.89 4.66 13.24
C SER A 169 -24.36 5.10 13.07
N CYS A 170 -24.62 6.37 12.74
CA CYS A 170 -25.98 6.84 12.45
C CYS A 170 -26.37 6.66 10.96
N GLY A 171 -25.42 6.32 10.08
CA GLY A 171 -25.67 6.07 8.65
C GLY A 171 -25.65 7.30 7.74
N GLU A 172 -25.22 8.46 8.24
CA GLU A 172 -25.08 9.69 7.49
C GLU A 172 -23.92 9.62 6.49
N ILE A 173 -22.78 9.07 6.88
CA ILE A 173 -21.63 8.88 6.00
C ILE A 173 -21.84 7.61 5.16
N LYS A 174 -21.88 7.76 3.85
CA LYS A 174 -22.14 6.65 2.91
C LYS A 174 -20.87 5.95 2.44
N VAL A 175 -19.75 6.65 2.30
CA VAL A 175 -18.50 6.07 1.81
C VAL A 175 -17.35 6.35 2.78
N VAL A 176 -16.69 5.30 3.18
CA VAL A 176 -15.44 5.34 3.96
C VAL A 176 -14.33 4.77 3.11
N ILE A 177 -13.25 5.53 3.00
CA ILE A 177 -11.98 5.08 2.43
C ILE A 177 -10.99 5.01 3.58
N GLY A 178 -10.40 3.85 3.81
CA GLY A 178 -9.54 3.71 4.96
C GLY A 178 -8.49 2.63 4.88
N ALA A 179 -7.54 2.72 5.82
CA ALA A 179 -6.57 1.68 6.11
C ALA A 179 -7.21 0.55 6.95
N ARG A 180 -6.42 -0.43 7.32
CA ARG A 180 -6.80 -1.64 8.08
C ARG A 180 -7.83 -1.42 9.19
N SER A 181 -7.63 -0.37 10.00
CA SER A 181 -8.49 -0.09 11.16
C SER A 181 -9.92 0.35 10.79
N SER A 182 -10.16 0.82 9.57
CA SER A 182 -11.50 1.17 9.11
C SER A 182 -12.43 -0.05 8.99
N LEU A 183 -11.85 -1.23 8.92
CA LEU A 183 -12.58 -2.48 8.92
C LEU A 183 -13.46 -2.67 10.17
N PHE A 184 -13.11 -2.07 11.32
CA PHE A 184 -13.82 -2.24 12.57
C PHE A 184 -14.87 -1.15 12.84
N LEU A 185 -15.08 -0.22 11.93
CA LEU A 185 -16.05 0.86 12.11
C LEU A 185 -17.50 0.33 12.20
N PRO A 186 -18.36 0.93 13.05
CA PRO A 186 -19.71 0.46 13.32
C PRO A 186 -20.70 0.93 12.25
N PHE A 187 -20.63 0.34 11.06
CA PHE A 187 -21.54 0.67 9.96
C PHE A 187 -23.00 0.31 10.31
N LYS A 188 -23.92 1.26 10.11
CA LYS A 188 -25.34 1.02 10.29
C LYS A 188 -25.94 0.14 9.19
N LYS A 189 -25.54 0.34 7.94
CA LYS A 189 -26.07 -0.37 6.78
C LYS A 189 -24.99 -0.62 5.74
N LEU A 190 -23.94 -1.38 6.13
CA LEU A 190 -22.88 -1.76 5.21
C LEU A 190 -23.44 -2.62 4.08
N GLY A 191 -23.14 -2.29 2.83
CA GLY A 191 -23.62 -3.00 1.64
C GLY A 191 -22.53 -3.65 0.83
N ILE A 192 -21.27 -3.21 0.93
CA ILE A 192 -20.16 -3.74 0.18
C ILE A 192 -18.83 -3.41 0.86
N ILE A 193 -17.85 -4.30 0.70
CA ILE A 193 -16.45 -4.04 1.04
C ILE A 193 -15.62 -4.19 -0.24
N ILE A 194 -14.83 -3.16 -0.54
CA ILE A 194 -13.81 -3.20 -1.61
C ILE A 194 -12.44 -3.26 -0.94
N VAL A 195 -11.59 -4.18 -1.37
CA VAL A 195 -10.18 -4.26 -0.97
C VAL A 195 -9.33 -3.99 -2.20
N ASP A 196 -8.87 -2.76 -2.37
CA ASP A 196 -8.05 -2.39 -3.53
C ASP A 196 -6.57 -2.70 -3.26
N GLU A 197 -5.85 -3.17 -4.29
CA GLU A 197 -4.50 -3.72 -4.20
C GLU A 197 -4.41 -4.83 -3.13
N GLU A 198 -5.31 -5.81 -3.18
CA GLU A 198 -5.52 -6.85 -2.15
C GLU A 198 -4.24 -7.61 -1.77
N HIS A 199 -3.27 -7.65 -2.69
CA HIS A 199 -1.98 -8.29 -2.51
C HIS A 199 -1.00 -7.47 -1.65
N ASP A 200 -1.33 -6.19 -1.35
CA ASP A 200 -0.40 -5.32 -0.64
C ASP A 200 -0.16 -5.79 0.80
N GLN A 201 1.11 -5.88 1.16
CA GLN A 201 1.52 -6.37 2.49
C GLN A 201 1.14 -5.44 3.64
N SER A 202 0.85 -4.17 3.35
CA SER A 202 0.39 -3.24 4.38
C SER A 202 -0.96 -3.63 4.98
N PHE A 203 -1.70 -4.56 4.37
CA PHE A 203 -2.89 -5.15 4.98
C PHE A 203 -2.57 -6.09 6.14
N LYS A 204 -1.35 -6.61 6.25
CA LYS A 204 -0.90 -7.35 7.42
C LYS A 204 -0.50 -6.39 8.53
N GLN A 205 -1.09 -6.56 9.70
CA GLN A 205 -0.71 -5.88 10.94
C GLN A 205 0.13 -6.81 11.79
N ASP A 206 1.36 -6.39 12.09
CA ASP A 206 2.32 -7.18 12.89
C ASP A 206 2.47 -6.63 14.32
N GLU A 207 1.97 -5.42 14.61
CA GLU A 207 2.04 -4.79 15.93
C GLU A 207 0.69 -4.88 16.66
N GLY A 208 0.72 -5.20 17.94
CA GLY A 208 -0.47 -5.32 18.77
C GLY A 208 -1.29 -6.57 18.42
N VAL A 209 -2.51 -6.41 17.95
CA VAL A 209 -3.32 -7.51 17.45
C VAL A 209 -2.88 -7.84 16.02
N THR A 210 -2.33 -9.03 15.83
CA THR A 210 -1.84 -9.49 14.52
C THR A 210 -2.99 -10.02 13.68
N TYR A 211 -3.21 -9.44 12.49
CA TYR A 211 -4.23 -9.90 11.53
C TYR A 211 -3.92 -9.42 10.12
N ASN A 212 -4.55 -10.05 9.12
CA ASN A 212 -4.55 -9.57 7.74
C ASN A 212 -5.92 -8.92 7.42
N ALA A 213 -5.94 -7.62 7.13
CA ALA A 213 -7.18 -6.88 6.92
C ALA A 213 -7.96 -7.35 5.67
N ARG A 214 -7.30 -7.86 4.62
CA ARG A 214 -7.97 -8.50 3.48
C ARG A 214 -8.79 -9.70 3.94
N ASP A 215 -8.20 -10.60 4.69
CA ASP A 215 -8.85 -11.83 5.14
C ASP A 215 -9.97 -11.52 6.15
N MET A 216 -9.73 -10.55 7.03
CA MET A 216 -10.76 -10.07 7.96
C MET A 216 -11.89 -9.34 7.25
N ALA A 217 -11.64 -8.67 6.11
CA ALA A 217 -12.69 -8.06 5.29
C ALA A 217 -13.62 -9.12 4.69
N ILE A 218 -13.06 -10.22 4.22
CA ILE A 218 -13.84 -11.37 3.72
C ILE A 218 -14.69 -11.96 4.85
N SER A 219 -14.10 -12.19 6.03
CA SER A 219 -14.81 -12.72 7.18
C SER A 219 -15.93 -11.76 7.63
N ARG A 220 -15.63 -10.45 7.75
CA ARG A 220 -16.67 -9.47 8.08
C ARG A 220 -17.81 -9.45 7.09
N ALA A 221 -17.50 -9.49 5.78
CA ALA A 221 -18.51 -9.53 4.73
C ALA A 221 -19.40 -10.78 4.84
N SER A 222 -18.83 -11.92 5.25
CA SER A 222 -19.59 -13.15 5.52
C SER A 222 -20.56 -12.98 6.67
N PHE A 223 -20.13 -12.39 7.79
CA PHE A 223 -21.01 -12.11 8.94
C PHE A 223 -22.12 -11.10 8.62
N GLU A 224 -21.81 -10.07 7.84
CA GLU A 224 -22.78 -9.04 7.40
C GLU A 224 -23.65 -9.53 6.22
N ASN A 225 -23.36 -10.71 5.64
CA ASN A 225 -23.99 -11.29 4.45
C ASN A 225 -23.99 -10.34 3.23
N ILE A 226 -22.86 -9.71 2.96
CA ILE A 226 -22.66 -8.74 1.89
C ILE A 226 -21.53 -9.16 0.93
N PRO A 227 -21.48 -8.62 -0.30
CA PRO A 227 -20.38 -8.89 -1.22
C PRO A 227 -19.08 -8.21 -0.76
N VAL A 228 -17.96 -8.89 -1.04
CA VAL A 228 -16.61 -8.34 -0.95
C VAL A 228 -15.89 -8.49 -2.27
N ASN A 229 -15.28 -7.40 -2.74
CA ASN A 229 -14.55 -7.39 -3.99
C ASN A 229 -13.07 -7.12 -3.74
N LEU A 230 -12.23 -8.03 -4.19
CA LEU A 230 -10.78 -7.96 -4.15
C LEU A 230 -10.28 -7.41 -5.49
N ILE A 231 -9.60 -6.28 -5.46
CA ILE A 231 -9.13 -5.60 -6.68
C ILE A 231 -7.62 -5.74 -6.75
N THR A 232 -7.11 -6.21 -7.88
CA THR A 232 -5.67 -6.45 -8.01
C THR A 232 -5.19 -6.45 -9.47
N ALA A 233 -3.91 -6.13 -9.67
CA ALA A 233 -3.24 -6.39 -10.94
C ALA A 233 -2.69 -7.82 -10.96
N VAL A 234 -2.08 -8.25 -9.86
CA VAL A 234 -1.52 -9.59 -9.67
C VAL A 234 -2.02 -10.10 -8.32
N PRO A 235 -2.90 -11.11 -8.31
CA PRO A 235 -3.45 -11.62 -7.07
C PRO A 235 -2.35 -12.18 -6.15
N SER A 236 -2.59 -12.11 -4.84
CA SER A 236 -1.77 -12.85 -3.88
C SER A 236 -1.89 -14.35 -4.11
N ILE A 237 -0.91 -15.11 -3.64
CA ILE A 237 -0.91 -16.58 -3.79
C ILE A 237 -2.18 -17.19 -3.19
N GLU A 238 -2.63 -16.70 -2.04
CA GLU A 238 -3.85 -17.15 -1.37
C GLU A 238 -5.10 -16.87 -2.22
N THR A 239 -5.19 -15.67 -2.77
CA THR A 239 -6.30 -15.29 -3.66
C THR A 239 -6.29 -16.10 -4.94
N PHE A 240 -5.11 -16.29 -5.55
CA PHE A 240 -4.94 -17.11 -6.74
C PHE A 240 -5.40 -18.56 -6.50
N GLU A 241 -4.99 -19.16 -5.39
CA GLU A 241 -5.37 -20.52 -5.05
C GLU A 241 -6.89 -20.66 -4.78
N ASN A 242 -7.52 -19.64 -4.15
CA ASN A 242 -8.97 -19.65 -3.95
C ASN A 242 -9.74 -19.46 -5.26
N ILE A 243 -9.22 -18.70 -6.23
CA ILE A 243 -9.78 -18.63 -7.59
C ILE A 243 -9.68 -20.00 -8.27
N LYS A 244 -8.50 -20.64 -8.22
CA LYS A 244 -8.26 -21.95 -8.82
C LYS A 244 -9.18 -23.04 -8.25
N LYS A 245 -9.47 -22.99 -6.95
CA LYS A 245 -10.42 -23.89 -6.26
C LYS A 245 -11.90 -23.55 -6.51
N GLY A 246 -12.21 -22.50 -7.27
CA GLY A 246 -13.57 -22.06 -7.51
C GLY A 246 -14.28 -21.42 -6.31
N LYS A 247 -13.55 -21.09 -5.24
CA LYS A 247 -14.11 -20.43 -4.05
C LYS A 247 -14.38 -18.94 -4.30
N TYR A 248 -13.57 -18.31 -5.13
CA TYR A 248 -13.71 -16.90 -5.51
C TYR A 248 -14.06 -16.81 -6.99
N GLU A 249 -15.03 -15.97 -7.31
CA GLU A 249 -15.34 -15.62 -8.69
C GLU A 249 -14.31 -14.60 -9.21
N VAL A 250 -13.99 -14.66 -10.50
CA VAL A 250 -13.02 -13.74 -11.09
C VAL A 250 -13.54 -13.08 -12.36
N SER A 251 -13.29 -11.78 -12.49
CA SER A 251 -13.40 -11.05 -13.76
C SER A 251 -12.04 -10.52 -14.15
N ARG A 252 -11.71 -10.57 -15.43
CA ARG A 252 -10.43 -10.11 -15.96
C ARG A 252 -10.63 -8.95 -16.93
N LEU A 253 -9.94 -7.84 -16.67
CA LEU A 253 -9.84 -6.69 -17.56
C LEU A 253 -8.49 -6.75 -18.27
N SER A 254 -8.47 -7.29 -19.47
CA SER A 254 -7.25 -7.46 -20.29
C SER A 254 -6.84 -6.18 -21.01
N GLU A 255 -7.80 -5.29 -21.31
CA GLU A 255 -7.58 -4.09 -22.08
C GLU A 255 -7.26 -2.90 -21.18
N ARG A 256 -6.28 -2.09 -21.58
CA ARG A 256 -6.02 -0.79 -20.96
C ARG A 256 -6.98 0.26 -21.53
N TYR A 257 -7.24 1.28 -20.73
CA TYR A 257 -8.06 2.41 -21.16
C TYR A 257 -7.47 3.03 -22.45
N ARG A 258 -8.32 3.23 -23.47
CA ARG A 258 -7.95 3.70 -24.81
C ARG A 258 -6.90 2.84 -25.53
N ASN A 259 -6.89 1.52 -25.30
CA ASN A 259 -5.94 0.58 -25.92
C ASN A 259 -4.46 0.98 -25.73
N ALA A 260 -4.12 1.62 -24.60
CA ALA A 260 -2.74 1.98 -24.31
C ALA A 260 -1.85 0.72 -24.32
N ALA A 261 -0.78 0.77 -25.10
CA ALA A 261 0.16 -0.34 -25.23
C ALA A 261 0.81 -0.68 -23.89
N LEU A 262 1.14 -1.95 -23.70
CA LEU A 262 2.03 -2.37 -22.61
C LEU A 262 3.43 -1.84 -22.89
N PRO A 263 4.22 -1.51 -21.86
CA PRO A 263 5.59 -1.11 -22.07
C PRO A 263 6.40 -2.23 -22.69
N ASN A 264 7.26 -1.89 -23.64
CA ASN A 264 8.27 -2.81 -24.12
C ASN A 264 9.32 -3.02 -23.03
N TYR A 265 9.77 -4.25 -22.85
CA TYR A 265 10.83 -4.56 -21.89
C TYR A 265 12.03 -5.20 -22.58
N GLU A 266 13.19 -4.92 -22.06
CA GLU A 266 14.45 -5.52 -22.46
C GLU A 266 15.26 -5.94 -21.24
N ILE A 267 15.83 -7.13 -21.30
CA ILE A 267 16.71 -7.64 -20.25
C ILE A 267 18.16 -7.44 -20.73
N ILE A 268 18.94 -6.72 -19.94
CA ILE A 268 20.36 -6.51 -20.18
C ILE A 268 21.16 -7.34 -19.17
N ASN A 269 21.81 -8.38 -19.65
CA ASN A 269 22.65 -9.23 -18.79
C ASN A 269 24.01 -8.54 -18.55
N LEU A 270 24.26 -8.12 -17.32
CA LEU A 270 25.46 -7.41 -16.94
C LEU A 270 26.73 -8.30 -17.00
N ASN A 271 26.61 -9.62 -16.92
CA ASN A 271 27.74 -10.53 -17.07
C ASN A 271 28.33 -10.50 -18.49
N ASN A 272 27.52 -10.15 -19.49
CA ASN A 272 27.92 -10.06 -20.90
C ASN A 272 28.31 -8.64 -21.31
N THR A 273 28.37 -7.70 -20.36
CA THR A 273 28.66 -6.29 -20.64
C THR A 273 29.94 -5.85 -19.93
N LYS A 274 30.80 -5.09 -20.62
CA LYS A 274 31.94 -4.45 -19.94
C LYS A 274 31.43 -3.29 -19.09
N LEU A 275 31.47 -3.45 -17.79
CA LEU A 275 31.18 -2.38 -16.83
C LEU A 275 32.48 -1.77 -16.31
N GLU A 276 32.44 -0.46 -16.06
CA GLU A 276 33.49 0.19 -15.27
C GLU A 276 33.54 -0.40 -13.85
N LYS A 277 34.69 -0.38 -13.23
CA LYS A 277 34.81 -0.85 -11.84
C LYS A 277 33.81 -0.10 -10.94
N GLN A 278 33.01 -0.85 -10.20
CA GLN A 278 31.98 -0.32 -9.29
C GLN A 278 30.83 0.44 -9.99
N SER A 279 30.58 0.20 -11.28
CA SER A 279 29.44 0.72 -12.03
C SER A 279 28.35 -0.34 -12.16
N TRP A 280 27.09 0.10 -12.25
CA TRP A 280 25.89 -0.72 -12.43
C TRP A 280 25.15 -0.39 -13.72
N LEU A 281 25.55 0.71 -14.37
CA LEU A 281 24.93 1.19 -15.61
C LEU A 281 25.83 0.87 -16.81
N SER A 282 25.37 0.00 -17.68
CA SER A 282 26.08 -0.31 -18.94
C SER A 282 25.93 0.83 -19.94
N ALA A 283 26.83 0.90 -20.93
CA ALA A 283 26.77 1.88 -22.02
C ALA A 283 25.42 1.84 -22.74
N LYS A 284 24.85 0.64 -22.95
CA LYS A 284 23.54 0.46 -23.59
C LYS A 284 22.39 1.08 -22.77
N ILE A 285 22.45 1.01 -21.43
CA ILE A 285 21.46 1.67 -20.56
C ILE A 285 21.59 3.18 -20.71
N ILE A 286 22.81 3.71 -20.68
CA ILE A 286 23.07 5.15 -20.78
C ILE A 286 22.56 5.70 -22.11
N GLU A 287 22.83 5.01 -23.21
CA GLU A 287 22.33 5.38 -24.55
C GLU A 287 20.81 5.44 -24.59
N LYS A 288 20.11 4.38 -24.13
CA LYS A 288 18.65 4.34 -24.10
C LYS A 288 18.04 5.44 -23.22
N VAL A 289 18.62 5.68 -22.07
CA VAL A 289 18.17 6.76 -21.18
C VAL A 289 18.33 8.12 -21.85
N ASN A 290 19.45 8.37 -22.54
CA ASN A 290 19.66 9.63 -23.28
C ASN A 290 18.60 9.83 -24.36
N LEU A 291 18.25 8.80 -25.13
CA LEU A 291 17.18 8.87 -26.15
C LEU A 291 15.83 9.29 -25.55
N HIS A 292 15.50 8.82 -24.36
CA HIS A 292 14.28 9.25 -23.64
C HIS A 292 14.39 10.69 -23.13
N LEU A 293 15.53 11.07 -22.57
CA LEU A 293 15.77 12.44 -22.07
C LEU A 293 15.75 13.49 -23.18
N GLU A 294 16.21 13.15 -24.40
CA GLU A 294 16.10 14.00 -25.60
C GLU A 294 14.64 14.23 -26.00
N LYS A 295 13.79 13.21 -25.86
CA LYS A 295 12.33 13.32 -26.08
C LYS A 295 11.60 14.06 -24.96
N LYS A 296 12.32 14.57 -23.95
CA LYS A 296 11.78 15.18 -22.72
C LYS A 296 10.96 14.22 -21.87
N ASP A 297 11.16 12.93 -22.03
CA ASP A 297 10.61 11.92 -21.16
C ASP A 297 11.28 11.97 -19.78
N GLN A 298 10.51 11.58 -18.76
CA GLN A 298 11.02 11.35 -17.41
C GLN A 298 11.52 9.91 -17.27
N VAL A 299 12.65 9.72 -16.60
CA VAL A 299 13.27 8.40 -16.41
C VAL A 299 13.32 8.05 -14.94
N LEU A 300 12.99 6.79 -14.61
CA LEU A 300 13.11 6.22 -13.27
C LEU A 300 14.19 5.15 -13.23
N PHE A 301 15.20 5.34 -12.41
CA PHE A 301 16.07 4.25 -11.95
C PHE A 301 15.45 3.64 -10.69
N PHE A 302 14.91 2.45 -10.83
CA PHE A 302 14.27 1.74 -9.76
C PHE A 302 15.21 0.71 -9.14
N LEU A 303 15.27 0.71 -7.82
CA LEU A 303 16.02 -0.26 -7.04
C LEU A 303 15.20 -0.71 -5.84
N ASN A 304 14.99 -2.01 -5.70
CA ASN A 304 14.23 -2.55 -4.56
C ASN A 304 15.05 -2.64 -3.26
N ARG A 305 16.01 -1.72 -3.07
CA ARG A 305 16.86 -1.68 -1.87
C ARG A 305 17.15 -0.26 -1.42
N ARG A 306 17.22 -0.09 -0.09
CA ARG A 306 17.54 1.17 0.58
C ARG A 306 19.02 1.24 0.94
N GLY A 307 19.54 2.47 1.15
CA GLY A 307 20.91 2.71 1.61
C GLY A 307 21.95 2.81 0.51
N PHE A 308 23.21 3.00 0.90
CA PHE A 308 24.35 3.12 -0.03
C PHE A 308 24.83 1.76 -0.54
N SER A 309 24.94 0.78 0.36
CA SER A 309 25.33 -0.58 0.01
C SER A 309 24.66 -1.58 0.95
N PRO A 310 24.07 -2.65 0.40
CA PRO A 310 23.43 -3.68 1.21
C PRO A 310 24.43 -4.50 2.04
N ASN A 311 25.70 -4.57 1.63
CA ASN A 311 26.71 -5.37 2.30
C ASN A 311 27.98 -4.55 2.53
N ALA A 312 28.37 -4.43 3.79
CA ALA A 312 29.72 -4.00 4.19
C ALA A 312 30.53 -5.27 4.51
N LEU A 313 31.52 -5.56 3.67
CA LEU A 313 32.36 -6.75 3.78
C LEU A 313 33.77 -6.35 4.20
N CYS A 314 34.36 -7.08 5.13
CA CYS A 314 35.78 -6.91 5.44
C CYS A 314 36.65 -7.35 4.25
N ASN A 315 37.58 -6.52 3.82
CA ASN A 315 38.49 -6.81 2.70
C ASN A 315 39.43 -8.00 2.98
N LYS A 316 39.71 -8.28 4.25
CA LYS A 316 40.63 -9.35 4.65
C LYS A 316 39.96 -10.71 4.87
N CYS A 317 38.80 -10.74 5.50
CA CYS A 317 38.12 -11.98 5.90
C CYS A 317 36.76 -12.19 5.27
N PHE A 318 36.27 -11.24 4.46
CA PHE A 318 34.97 -11.25 3.79
C PHE A 318 33.77 -11.38 4.74
N SER A 319 33.98 -11.22 6.06
CA SER A 319 32.88 -11.23 7.02
C SER A 319 31.99 -10.00 6.83
N SER A 320 30.68 -10.19 6.89
CA SER A 320 29.68 -9.13 6.90
C SER A 320 29.34 -8.67 8.32
N PHE A 321 28.81 -7.45 8.45
CA PHE A 321 28.21 -7.00 9.70
C PHE A 321 26.77 -7.54 9.80
N THR A 322 26.53 -8.37 10.78
CA THR A 322 25.21 -8.92 11.07
C THR A 322 24.54 -8.16 12.22
N CYS A 323 23.24 -8.03 12.16
CA CYS A 323 22.45 -7.46 13.25
C CYS A 323 22.49 -8.37 14.48
N PRO A 324 22.77 -7.87 15.69
CA PRO A 324 22.79 -8.70 16.88
C PRO A 324 21.40 -9.24 17.27
N ASN A 325 20.33 -8.55 16.86
CA ASN A 325 18.96 -8.92 17.19
C ASN A 325 18.31 -9.87 16.17
N CYS A 326 18.70 -9.77 14.88
CA CYS A 326 18.00 -10.44 13.78
C CYS A 326 18.91 -11.36 12.96
N THR A 327 20.23 -11.35 13.19
CA THR A 327 21.24 -12.10 12.43
C THR A 327 21.32 -11.77 10.92
N ILE A 328 20.53 -10.84 10.42
CA ILE A 328 20.57 -10.36 9.02
C ILE A 328 21.70 -9.34 8.81
N ASN A 329 22.14 -9.17 7.57
CA ASN A 329 23.19 -8.20 7.26
C ASN A 329 22.70 -6.76 7.48
N LEU A 330 23.56 -5.95 8.13
CA LEU A 330 23.34 -4.52 8.31
C LEU A 330 23.64 -3.79 7.01
N VAL A 331 22.82 -2.78 6.70
CA VAL A 331 22.96 -1.93 5.52
C VAL A 331 23.72 -0.67 5.90
N TYR A 332 24.73 -0.33 5.12
CA TYR A 332 25.50 0.90 5.32
C TYR A 332 24.84 2.12 4.67
N HIS A 333 24.65 3.17 5.45
CA HIS A 333 24.15 4.47 5.00
C HIS A 333 25.26 5.51 5.04
N LYS A 334 25.79 5.87 3.86
CA LYS A 334 26.94 6.78 3.71
C LYS A 334 26.69 8.15 4.34
N ASN A 335 25.53 8.77 4.09
CA ASN A 335 25.18 10.11 4.57
C ASN A 335 25.14 10.22 6.10
N LYS A 336 24.89 9.11 6.81
CA LYS A 336 24.83 9.05 8.28
C LYS A 336 26.02 8.34 8.89
N ASN A 337 26.92 7.79 8.06
CA ASN A 337 28.04 6.93 8.44
C ASN A 337 27.65 5.81 9.44
N ASN A 338 26.46 5.24 9.25
CA ASN A 338 25.86 4.26 10.15
C ASN A 338 25.49 2.97 9.41
N LEU A 339 25.58 1.86 10.15
CA LEU A 339 25.01 0.56 9.80
C LEU A 339 23.60 0.47 10.40
N ILE A 340 22.60 0.16 9.60
CA ILE A 340 21.19 0.09 10.04
C ILE A 340 20.61 -1.28 9.67
N CYS A 341 19.94 -1.90 10.61
CA CYS A 341 19.09 -3.05 10.36
C CYS A 341 17.71 -2.55 9.89
N HIS A 342 17.34 -2.82 8.65
CA HIS A 342 16.02 -2.44 8.14
C HIS A 342 14.87 -3.35 8.61
N TYR A 343 15.18 -4.40 9.38
CA TYR A 343 14.18 -5.29 9.97
C TYR A 343 13.75 -4.82 11.37
N CYS A 344 14.70 -4.62 12.29
CA CYS A 344 14.40 -4.24 13.69
C CYS A 344 14.77 -2.79 14.03
N GLY A 345 15.34 -2.03 13.09
CA GLY A 345 15.75 -0.65 13.34
C GLY A 345 17.05 -0.49 14.12
N PHE A 346 17.77 -1.57 14.46
CA PHE A 346 19.06 -1.50 15.16
C PHE A 346 20.03 -0.60 14.38
N LYS A 347 20.75 0.28 15.09
CA LYS A 347 21.74 1.21 14.52
C LYS A 347 23.09 1.02 15.20
N SER A 348 24.16 1.00 14.41
CA SER A 348 25.54 0.96 14.89
C SER A 348 26.41 1.84 14.01
N GLN A 349 27.45 2.40 14.57
CA GLN A 349 28.50 3.03 13.78
C GLN A 349 29.37 1.98 13.10
N LEU A 350 29.93 2.32 11.94
CA LEU A 350 30.89 1.45 11.25
C LEU A 350 32.19 1.41 12.07
N LYS A 351 32.40 0.31 12.78
CA LYS A 351 33.64 0.07 13.52
C LYS A 351 34.70 -0.49 12.55
N ARG A 352 35.95 -0.06 12.66
CA ARG A 352 37.06 -0.56 11.85
C ARG A 352 37.57 -1.97 12.28
N ASN A 353 36.82 -2.65 13.13
CA ASN A 353 37.20 -3.96 13.65
C ASN A 353 36.24 -5.01 13.10
N CYS A 354 36.75 -6.10 12.59
CA CYS A 354 35.98 -7.27 12.20
C CYS A 354 36.16 -8.44 13.20
N LYS A 355 35.43 -9.52 13.01
CA LYS A 355 35.54 -10.73 13.87
C LYS A 355 36.92 -11.34 13.94
N LYS A 356 37.84 -11.01 13.03
CA LYS A 356 39.16 -11.60 12.89
C LYS A 356 40.33 -10.61 13.09
N GLY A 357 40.08 -9.38 13.51
CA GLY A 357 41.14 -8.41 13.79
C GLY A 357 40.72 -6.93 13.77
N ASP A 358 41.66 -6.08 14.11
CA ASP A 358 41.54 -4.64 14.16
C ASP A 358 42.05 -3.97 12.87
N ASN A 359 41.68 -2.71 12.66
CA ASN A 359 42.05 -1.91 11.49
C ASN A 359 41.71 -2.56 10.13
N CYS A 360 40.49 -3.03 10.03
CA CYS A 360 39.97 -3.61 8.79
C CYS A 360 39.51 -2.53 7.82
N GLU A 361 39.80 -2.73 6.55
CA GLU A 361 39.18 -2.00 5.47
C GLU A 361 37.91 -2.71 5.03
N PHE A 362 36.87 -1.95 4.72
CA PHE A 362 35.60 -2.50 4.31
C PHE A 362 35.31 -2.16 2.84
N VAL A 363 34.94 -3.20 2.11
CA VAL A 363 34.41 -3.05 0.74
C VAL A 363 32.89 -3.04 0.83
N PHE A 364 32.31 -2.00 0.24
CA PHE A 364 30.86 -1.86 0.15
C PHE A 364 30.39 -2.51 -1.15
N SER A 365 29.70 -3.64 -1.04
CA SER A 365 29.27 -4.45 -2.17
C SER A 365 27.76 -4.29 -2.42
N GLY A 366 27.38 -4.23 -3.68
CA GLY A 366 26.01 -4.14 -4.17
C GLY A 366 25.52 -2.71 -4.40
N PRO A 367 24.50 -2.54 -5.25
CA PRO A 367 23.89 -1.25 -5.51
C PRO A 367 22.96 -0.86 -4.36
N GLY A 368 23.06 0.40 -3.93
CA GLY A 368 22.08 1.05 -3.07
C GLY A 368 21.57 2.32 -3.74
N VAL A 369 20.43 2.86 -3.29
CA VAL A 369 19.82 4.05 -3.90
C VAL A 369 20.77 5.24 -3.96
N GLU A 370 21.51 5.48 -2.89
CA GLU A 370 22.47 6.59 -2.81
C GLU A 370 23.61 6.39 -3.83
N ARG A 371 24.13 5.16 -3.94
CA ARG A 371 25.22 4.83 -4.88
C ARG A 371 24.77 4.92 -6.34
N ILE A 372 23.59 4.40 -6.65
CA ILE A 372 23.01 4.55 -7.98
C ILE A 372 22.74 6.03 -8.29
N SER A 373 22.29 6.83 -7.32
CA SER A 373 22.10 8.26 -7.51
C SER A 373 23.42 9.00 -7.79
N GLU A 374 24.52 8.64 -7.12
CA GLU A 374 25.84 9.18 -7.40
C GLU A 374 26.32 8.81 -8.82
N GLU A 375 26.11 7.55 -9.23
CA GLU A 375 26.47 7.10 -10.57
C GLU A 375 25.63 7.78 -11.65
N VAL A 376 24.31 7.90 -11.44
CA VAL A 376 23.41 8.60 -12.36
C VAL A 376 23.82 10.07 -12.51
N LYS A 377 24.15 10.77 -11.42
CA LYS A 377 24.63 12.16 -11.45
C LYS A 377 25.93 12.29 -12.28
N ARG A 378 26.84 11.33 -12.15
CA ARG A 378 28.09 11.30 -12.91
C ARG A 378 27.87 11.03 -14.40
N LYS A 379 26.93 10.10 -14.74
CA LYS A 379 26.67 9.69 -16.12
C LYS A 379 25.74 10.64 -16.89
N PHE A 380 24.90 11.42 -16.18
CA PHE A 380 23.96 12.37 -16.77
C PHE A 380 24.16 13.79 -16.22
N PRO A 381 25.33 14.44 -16.51
CA PRO A 381 25.63 15.78 -16.04
C PRO A 381 24.63 16.80 -16.57
N GLY A 382 24.29 17.81 -15.79
CA GLY A 382 23.35 18.88 -16.17
C GLY A 382 21.87 18.51 -16.11
N LYS A 383 21.52 17.25 -15.81
CA LYS A 383 20.11 16.82 -15.63
C LYS A 383 19.65 17.02 -14.17
N LYS A 384 18.40 17.39 -13.99
CA LYS A 384 17.78 17.49 -12.65
C LYS A 384 17.42 16.10 -12.14
N ILE A 385 18.14 15.65 -11.13
CA ILE A 385 18.04 14.29 -10.57
C ILE A 385 17.58 14.40 -9.11
N ASP A 386 16.61 13.57 -8.72
CA ASP A 386 16.15 13.52 -7.33
C ASP A 386 15.95 12.07 -6.85
N ILE A 387 16.12 11.89 -5.53
CA ILE A 387 15.90 10.60 -4.87
C ILE A 387 14.48 10.58 -4.28
N PHE A 388 13.73 9.54 -4.64
CA PHE A 388 12.38 9.29 -4.17
C PHE A 388 12.33 8.01 -3.33
N SER A 389 12.56 8.14 -2.03
CA SER A 389 12.53 7.03 -1.07
C SER A 389 11.82 7.46 0.22
N SER A 390 11.39 6.50 1.04
CA SER A 390 10.76 6.78 2.34
C SER A 390 11.68 7.56 3.30
N ASP A 391 12.99 7.42 3.14
CA ASP A 391 13.99 8.08 4.01
C ASP A 391 14.21 9.55 3.61
N THR A 392 13.89 9.92 2.36
CA THR A 392 14.06 11.28 1.81
C THR A 392 12.75 12.07 1.77
N MET A 393 11.61 11.42 2.05
CA MET A 393 10.29 12.04 2.02
C MET A 393 9.85 12.51 3.40
N ASN A 394 10.18 13.76 3.77
CA ASN A 394 9.59 14.41 4.94
C ASN A 394 8.15 14.82 4.65
N LYS A 395 7.25 14.69 5.64
CA LYS A 395 5.80 14.98 5.47
C LYS A 395 5.49 16.40 4.98
N LYS A 396 6.35 17.40 5.28
CA LYS A 396 6.15 18.79 4.87
C LYS A 396 6.55 19.03 3.40
N ASP A 397 7.64 18.42 2.94
CA ASP A 397 8.21 18.67 1.61
C ASP A 397 7.69 17.73 0.53
N SER A 398 6.98 16.68 0.94
CA SER A 398 6.53 15.61 0.03
C SER A 398 5.56 16.11 -1.05
N LYS A 399 4.64 17.02 -0.70
CA LYS A 399 3.65 17.54 -1.66
C LYS A 399 4.30 18.38 -2.75
N GLU A 400 5.25 19.25 -2.37
CA GLU A 400 5.97 20.09 -3.33
C GLU A 400 6.86 19.24 -4.24
N LYS A 401 7.56 18.26 -3.69
CA LYS A 401 8.39 17.32 -4.44
C LYS A 401 7.56 16.53 -5.48
N ILE A 402 6.42 16.00 -5.09
CA ILE A 402 5.50 15.31 -5.99
C ILE A 402 5.02 16.26 -7.11
N ARG A 403 4.69 17.51 -6.79
CA ARG A 403 4.29 18.51 -7.78
C ARG A 403 5.39 18.75 -8.81
N LYS A 404 6.65 18.91 -8.37
CA LYS A 404 7.82 19.07 -9.26
C LYS A 404 8.01 17.88 -10.19
N ILE A 405 7.78 16.65 -9.68
CA ILE A 405 7.86 15.43 -10.49
C ILE A 405 6.74 15.41 -11.53
N ILE A 406 5.50 15.69 -11.14
CA ILE A 406 4.35 15.67 -12.06
C ILE A 406 4.52 16.73 -13.16
N ASN A 407 5.06 17.90 -12.84
CA ASN A 407 5.32 18.97 -13.80
C ASN A 407 6.57 18.76 -14.67
N ASN A 408 7.22 17.60 -14.58
CA ASN A 408 8.47 17.28 -15.30
C ASN A 408 9.63 18.24 -15.00
N GLU A 409 9.63 18.88 -13.83
CA GLU A 409 10.75 19.71 -13.38
C GLU A 409 11.97 18.87 -12.97
N ILE A 410 11.75 17.58 -12.63
CA ILE A 410 12.76 16.57 -12.34
C ILE A 410 12.76 15.56 -13.48
N GLN A 411 13.89 15.44 -14.19
CA GLN A 411 14.02 14.61 -15.38
C GLN A 411 14.35 13.16 -15.05
N ILE A 412 15.14 12.95 -14.00
CA ILE A 412 15.56 11.61 -13.60
C ILE A 412 15.20 11.39 -12.11
N LEU A 413 14.51 10.31 -11.87
CA LEU A 413 14.17 9.84 -10.53
C LEU A 413 15.03 8.63 -10.20
N VAL A 414 15.56 8.59 -8.97
CA VAL A 414 16.17 7.38 -8.42
C VAL A 414 15.32 6.96 -7.22
N GLY A 415 14.69 5.79 -7.28
CA GLY A 415 13.68 5.48 -6.29
C GLY A 415 13.54 4.03 -5.89
N THR A 416 12.82 3.82 -4.78
CA THR A 416 12.48 2.51 -4.23
C THR A 416 10.97 2.25 -4.32
N GLN A 417 10.48 1.22 -3.65
CA GLN A 417 9.07 0.79 -3.64
C GLN A 417 8.03 1.90 -3.46
N LEU A 418 8.38 3.02 -2.82
CA LEU A 418 7.44 4.12 -2.62
C LEU A 418 6.90 4.68 -3.94
N ILE A 419 7.73 4.70 -4.98
CA ILE A 419 7.36 5.24 -6.30
C ILE A 419 6.40 4.33 -7.08
N SER A 420 6.37 3.04 -6.75
CA SER A 420 5.47 2.08 -7.38
C SER A 420 4.03 2.19 -6.89
N LYS A 421 3.79 2.92 -5.80
CA LYS A 421 2.50 2.94 -5.11
C LYS A 421 1.81 4.30 -5.16
N GLY A 422 0.56 4.33 -5.63
CA GLY A 422 -0.37 5.45 -5.45
C GLY A 422 -0.14 6.73 -6.24
N PHE A 423 0.96 6.87 -7.01
CA PHE A 423 1.26 8.07 -7.79
C PHE A 423 1.17 7.79 -9.29
N HIS A 424 0.68 8.74 -10.03
CA HIS A 424 0.70 8.76 -11.49
C HIS A 424 1.66 9.84 -11.97
N PHE A 425 2.62 9.45 -12.80
CA PHE A 425 3.64 10.33 -13.39
C PHE A 425 3.45 10.40 -14.91
N PRO A 426 2.81 11.45 -15.44
CA PRO A 426 2.40 11.51 -16.84
C PRO A 426 3.56 11.47 -17.84
N HIS A 427 4.74 11.91 -17.42
CA HIS A 427 5.94 11.99 -18.26
C HIS A 427 6.91 10.81 -18.09
N LEU A 428 6.60 9.85 -17.21
CA LEU A 428 7.46 8.69 -16.95
C LEU A 428 7.28 7.64 -18.03
N ASN A 429 8.20 7.63 -19.01
CA ASN A 429 8.16 6.72 -20.16
C ASN A 429 9.33 5.73 -20.19
N CYS A 430 10.29 5.83 -19.26
CA CYS A 430 11.40 4.90 -19.16
C CYS A 430 11.64 4.48 -17.70
N ILE A 431 11.70 3.18 -17.45
CA ILE A 431 12.02 2.63 -16.14
C ILE A 431 13.20 1.67 -16.28
N VAL A 432 14.27 1.96 -15.58
CA VAL A 432 15.46 1.09 -15.48
C VAL A 432 15.40 0.38 -14.14
N VAL A 433 15.13 -0.92 -14.13
CA VAL A 433 15.20 -1.74 -12.91
C VAL A 433 16.63 -2.21 -12.73
N VAL A 434 17.31 -1.67 -11.72
CA VAL A 434 18.72 -1.98 -11.45
C VAL A 434 18.79 -3.22 -10.59
N ASP A 435 19.57 -4.22 -11.04
CA ASP A 435 19.86 -5.47 -10.33
C ASP A 435 18.58 -6.21 -9.87
N ILE A 436 17.81 -6.66 -10.84
CA ILE A 436 16.54 -7.38 -10.63
C ILE A 436 16.72 -8.66 -9.79
N ASP A 437 17.90 -9.28 -9.84
CA ASP A 437 18.18 -10.56 -9.16
C ASP A 437 18.43 -10.40 -7.66
N LEU A 438 18.91 -9.24 -7.21
CA LEU A 438 19.22 -8.97 -5.80
C LEU A 438 18.03 -9.14 -4.86
N SER A 439 16.83 -8.89 -5.34
CA SER A 439 15.62 -8.98 -4.54
C SER A 439 15.12 -10.41 -4.37
N SER A 440 15.62 -11.37 -5.16
CA SER A 440 15.29 -12.80 -5.05
C SER A 440 16.16 -13.56 -4.05
N HIS A 441 17.28 -12.97 -3.63
CA HIS A 441 18.20 -13.56 -2.66
C HIS A 441 17.90 -13.06 -1.24
N GLY A 442 17.25 -13.87 -0.44
CA GLY A 442 16.97 -13.53 0.95
C GLY A 442 16.12 -14.58 1.67
N HIS A 443 16.00 -14.42 2.98
CA HIS A 443 15.23 -15.31 3.85
C HIS A 443 13.70 -15.08 3.76
N ASP A 444 13.23 -14.22 2.83
CA ASP A 444 11.80 -13.95 2.65
C ASP A 444 11.18 -14.98 1.71
N LEU A 445 10.41 -15.90 2.27
CA LEU A 445 9.70 -16.95 1.54
C LEU A 445 8.75 -16.39 0.45
N ARG A 446 8.31 -15.14 0.59
CA ARG A 446 7.43 -14.45 -0.37
C ARG A 446 8.19 -13.48 -1.28
N GLY A 447 9.52 -13.51 -1.28
CA GLY A 447 10.34 -12.58 -2.06
C GLY A 447 10.01 -12.59 -3.55
N ALA A 448 9.84 -13.77 -4.15
CA ALA A 448 9.49 -13.91 -5.56
C ALA A 448 8.08 -13.34 -5.87
N GLU A 449 7.09 -13.63 -5.03
CA GLU A 449 5.73 -13.07 -5.16
C GLU A 449 5.74 -11.55 -5.10
N LYS A 450 6.43 -10.99 -4.10
CA LYS A 450 6.57 -9.54 -3.91
C LYS A 450 7.21 -8.84 -5.10
N ASN A 451 8.25 -9.45 -5.65
CA ASN A 451 8.95 -8.92 -6.81
C ASN A 451 8.06 -8.92 -8.05
N LEU A 452 7.37 -10.04 -8.31
CA LEU A 452 6.45 -10.13 -9.44
C LEU A 452 5.37 -9.05 -9.36
N GLN A 453 4.73 -8.89 -8.20
CA GLN A 453 3.71 -7.86 -7.97
C GLN A 453 4.27 -6.46 -8.18
N LEU A 454 5.47 -6.19 -7.65
CA LEU A 454 6.15 -4.90 -7.76
C LEU A 454 6.48 -4.53 -9.21
N TYR A 455 7.02 -5.46 -9.98
CA TYR A 455 7.37 -5.21 -11.39
C TYR A 455 6.14 -5.01 -12.25
N HIS A 456 5.06 -5.74 -12.00
CA HIS A 456 3.77 -5.48 -12.65
C HIS A 456 3.21 -4.09 -12.32
N GLN A 457 3.34 -3.64 -11.08
CA GLN A 457 2.94 -2.28 -10.70
C GLN A 457 3.79 -1.22 -11.41
N LEU A 458 5.11 -1.43 -11.48
CA LEU A 458 6.03 -0.53 -12.20
C LEU A 458 5.72 -0.46 -13.70
N ALA A 459 5.49 -1.61 -14.34
CA ALA A 459 5.14 -1.67 -15.77
C ALA A 459 3.81 -0.96 -16.09
N GLY A 460 3.01 -0.68 -15.10
CA GLY A 460 1.75 0.04 -15.24
C GLY A 460 1.84 1.55 -15.06
N ARG A 461 3.02 2.09 -14.71
CA ARG A 461 3.22 3.53 -14.47
C ARG A 461 3.65 4.23 -15.74
#